data_3676b3740e7e7fd87213c25056312f80
#
_entry.id   3676b3740e7e7fd87213c25056312f80
#
_cell.length_a   1.000
_cell.length_b   1.000
_cell.length_c   1.000
_cell.angle_alpha   90.00
_cell.angle_beta   90.00
_cell.angle_gamma   90.00
#
_symmetry.space_group_name_H-M   'P 1'
#
loop_
_entity.id
_entity.type
_entity.pdbx_description
1 polymer ?
#
loop_
_entity_poly.entity_id
_entity_poly.type
_entity_poly.pdbx_seq_one_letter_code
_entity_poly.pdbx_strand_id
1 'polypeptide(L)'
;PLYSSAASDVYKRQVVHIDLTKAQVKRLGRNTDVEGRLNKLLTKGDVWVKHFEPAPAGFDARFSAINRRYIYKIADKSSPKSPQLVRYALYHLRTLDEKKMHDAAQALKGLHDFASYCKPRAFGSTIRELQKISVTRKNGVIEIELVADAFAHNMVRSIVGALIKVGDGKASKEDLARVLAMRKRTST
;
A
#
# COMPACT_ATOMS: atom_id res chain seq x y z
N PRO A 1 -15.00 -10.90 8.82
CA PRO A 1 -14.00 -11.41 7.88
C PRO A 1 -13.03 -10.30 7.51
N LEU A 2 -11.73 -10.53 7.74
CA LEU A 2 -10.65 -9.66 7.28
C LEU A 2 -10.59 -9.80 5.75
N TYR A 3 -11.28 -8.94 5.02
CA TYR A 3 -11.13 -8.87 3.58
C TYR A 3 -9.81 -8.18 3.27
N SER A 4 -8.75 -8.94 3.11
CA SER A 4 -7.58 -8.49 2.39
C SER A 4 -7.99 -8.27 0.93
N SER A 5 -7.98 -7.03 0.47
CA SER A 5 -8.36 -6.68 -0.90
C SER A 5 -7.32 -7.14 -1.95
N ALA A 6 -6.22 -7.75 -1.53
CA ALA A 6 -5.22 -8.32 -2.41
C ALA A 6 -4.44 -9.41 -1.67
N ALA A 7 -4.59 -10.65 -2.09
CA ALA A 7 -3.86 -11.82 -1.55
C ALA A 7 -2.31 -11.72 -1.70
N SER A 8 -1.82 -10.70 -2.40
CA SER A 8 -0.39 -10.44 -2.64
C SER A 8 0.19 -9.32 -1.78
N ASP A 9 -0.62 -8.63 -0.96
CA ASP A 9 -0.12 -7.54 -0.12
C ASP A 9 0.47 -8.09 1.18
N VAL A 10 1.72 -7.72 1.48
CA VAL A 10 2.36 -8.06 2.76
C VAL A 10 2.19 -6.88 3.70
N TYR A 11 1.41 -7.09 4.75
CA TYR A 11 1.18 -6.07 5.79
C TYR A 11 2.29 -6.12 6.83
N LYS A 12 3.04 -5.03 6.98
CA LYS A 12 4.14 -4.97 7.97
C LYS A 12 3.75 -4.31 9.29
N ARG A 13 2.70 -3.50 9.30
CA ARG A 13 2.22 -2.75 10.48
C ARG A 13 0.71 -2.62 10.44
N GLN A 14 0.01 -3.73 10.23
CA GLN A 14 -1.44 -3.74 10.29
C GLN A 14 -1.88 -3.52 11.74
N VAL A 15 -2.87 -2.66 11.93
CA VAL A 15 -3.54 -2.44 13.21
C VAL A 15 -4.92 -3.07 13.14
N VAL A 16 -5.28 -3.80 14.18
CA VAL A 16 -6.59 -4.45 14.36
C VAL A 16 -7.11 -4.05 15.72
N HIS A 17 -8.40 -3.80 15.86
CA HIS A 17 -9.03 -3.62 17.17
C HIS A 17 -10.01 -4.77 17.44
N ILE A 18 -10.19 -5.08 18.70
CA ILE A 18 -11.16 -6.05 19.21
C ILE A 18 -11.87 -5.46 20.41
N ASP A 19 -13.17 -5.65 20.49
CA ASP A 19 -13.97 -5.26 21.65
C ASP A 19 -14.03 -6.42 22.64
N LEU A 20 -13.68 -6.14 23.89
CA LEU A 20 -13.70 -7.10 24.96
C LEU A 20 -14.72 -6.71 26.04
N THR A 21 -15.48 -7.65 26.52
CA THR A 21 -16.37 -7.46 27.66
C THR A 21 -15.55 -7.30 28.96
N LYS A 22 -16.12 -6.67 29.97
CA LYS A 22 -15.48 -6.51 31.28
C LYS A 22 -15.02 -7.87 31.88
N ALA A 23 -15.79 -8.93 31.67
CA ALA A 23 -15.44 -10.28 32.11
C ALA A 23 -14.22 -10.82 31.37
N GLN A 24 -14.11 -10.59 30.06
CA GLN A 24 -12.94 -10.99 29.24
C GLN A 24 -11.70 -10.21 29.66
N VAL A 25 -11.80 -8.90 29.86
CA VAL A 25 -10.69 -8.07 30.36
C VAL A 25 -10.20 -8.56 31.72
N LYS A 26 -11.13 -8.90 32.65
CA LYS A 26 -10.77 -9.46 33.96
C LYS A 26 -10.04 -10.80 33.84
N ARG A 27 -10.42 -11.66 32.89
CA ARG A 27 -9.77 -12.95 32.63
C ARG A 27 -8.37 -12.80 32.03
N LEU A 28 -8.12 -11.73 31.26
CA LEU A 28 -6.78 -11.47 30.73
C LEU A 28 -5.79 -11.16 31.86
N GLY A 29 -6.24 -10.54 32.98
CA GLY A 29 -5.37 -10.19 34.10
C GLY A 29 -4.36 -9.08 33.75
N ARG A 30 -3.79 -8.44 34.78
CA ARG A 30 -2.84 -7.33 34.60
C ARG A 30 -1.46 -7.75 34.10
N ASN A 31 -1.06 -9.01 34.30
CA ASN A 31 0.29 -9.52 34.00
C ASN A 31 0.27 -10.65 32.94
N THR A 32 -0.77 -10.72 32.13
CA THR A 32 -0.85 -11.78 31.10
C THR A 32 -0.07 -11.35 29.87
N ASP A 33 0.88 -12.18 29.45
CA ASP A 33 1.54 -12.06 28.15
C ASP A 33 0.53 -12.41 27.03
N VAL A 34 -0.30 -11.42 26.65
CA VAL A 34 -1.32 -11.57 25.59
C VAL A 34 -0.65 -11.78 24.24
N GLU A 35 0.41 -11.05 23.94
CA GLU A 35 1.17 -11.13 22.69
C GLU A 35 1.75 -12.52 22.48
N GLY A 36 2.46 -13.07 23.47
CA GLY A 36 3.04 -14.39 23.41
C GLY A 36 1.99 -15.48 23.27
N ARG A 37 0.85 -15.36 23.97
CA ARG A 37 -0.28 -16.31 23.84
C ARG A 37 -0.90 -16.27 22.45
N LEU A 38 -1.15 -15.08 21.89
CA LEU A 38 -1.66 -14.93 20.53
C LEU A 38 -0.67 -15.49 19.51
N ASN A 39 0.60 -15.19 19.64
CA ASN A 39 1.65 -15.67 18.73
C ASN A 39 1.78 -17.20 18.79
N LYS A 40 1.61 -17.84 19.95
CA LYS A 40 1.56 -19.30 20.05
C LYS A 40 0.37 -19.90 19.28
N LEU A 41 -0.77 -19.23 19.24
CA LEU A 41 -1.94 -19.67 18.48
C LEU A 41 -1.78 -19.45 16.97
N LEU A 42 -1.00 -18.45 16.58
CA LEU A 42 -0.78 -18.03 15.20
C LEU A 42 0.44 -18.68 14.53
N THR A 43 1.11 -19.61 15.19
CA THR A 43 2.37 -20.24 14.71
C THR A 43 2.28 -20.92 13.34
N LYS A 44 1.09 -21.25 12.87
CA LYS A 44 0.86 -21.85 11.53
C LYS A 44 0.58 -20.83 10.43
N GLY A 45 0.60 -19.54 10.73
CA GLY A 45 0.23 -18.47 9.79
C GLY A 45 1.35 -17.46 9.59
N ASP A 46 1.19 -16.64 8.56
CA ASP A 46 2.10 -15.55 8.22
C ASP A 46 1.81 -14.27 9.04
N VAL A 47 1.22 -14.40 10.23
CA VAL A 47 0.80 -13.30 11.09
C VAL A 47 1.58 -13.34 12.40
N TRP A 48 2.13 -12.20 12.78
CA TRP A 48 2.83 -12.00 14.04
C TRP A 48 2.31 -10.76 14.76
N VAL A 49 1.80 -10.94 15.99
CA VAL A 49 1.39 -9.84 16.87
C VAL A 49 2.64 -9.22 17.50
N LYS A 50 2.88 -7.97 17.19
CA LYS A 50 4.05 -7.24 17.71
C LYS A 50 3.75 -6.50 19.00
N HIS A 51 2.53 -6.04 19.15
CA HIS A 51 2.10 -5.20 20.25
C HIS A 51 0.60 -5.36 20.50
N PHE A 52 0.21 -5.38 21.77
CA PHE A 52 -1.15 -5.43 22.23
C PHE A 52 -1.33 -4.44 23.38
N GLU A 53 -2.23 -3.48 23.22
CA GLU A 53 -2.47 -2.43 24.21
C GLU A 53 -3.94 -2.00 24.23
N PRO A 54 -4.42 -1.41 25.33
CA PRO A 54 -5.73 -0.77 25.37
C PRO A 54 -5.80 0.38 24.36
N ALA A 55 -6.86 0.43 23.59
CA ALA A 55 -7.11 1.52 22.65
C ALA A 55 -7.86 2.69 23.35
N PRO A 56 -7.69 3.94 22.91
CA PRO A 56 -8.50 5.06 23.35
C PRO A 56 -9.99 4.83 23.07
N ALA A 57 -10.85 5.43 23.87
CA ALA A 57 -12.29 5.35 23.65
C ALA A 57 -12.67 5.86 22.24
N GLY A 58 -13.51 5.10 21.55
CA GLY A 58 -13.94 5.42 20.18
C GLY A 58 -12.90 5.09 19.08
N PHE A 59 -11.79 4.45 19.40
CA PHE A 59 -10.82 4.02 18.40
C PHE A 59 -11.39 2.95 17.47
N ASP A 60 -11.24 3.17 16.18
CA ASP A 60 -11.52 2.19 15.14
C ASP A 60 -10.28 2.04 14.23
N ALA A 61 -9.71 0.84 14.16
CA ALA A 61 -8.48 0.58 13.42
C ALA A 61 -8.58 0.92 11.91
N ARG A 62 -9.78 0.96 11.34
CA ARG A 62 -10.02 1.31 9.95
C ARG A 62 -10.26 2.80 9.76
N PHE A 63 -11.09 3.41 10.61
CA PHE A 63 -11.56 4.78 10.44
C PHE A 63 -10.71 5.80 11.18
N SER A 64 -10.01 5.40 12.26
CA SER A 64 -9.07 6.28 12.97
C SER A 64 -7.70 6.41 12.29
N ALA A 65 -7.47 5.68 11.20
CA ALA A 65 -6.22 5.79 10.44
C ALA A 65 -6.14 7.12 9.70
N ILE A 66 -5.13 7.94 10.03
CA ILE A 66 -4.89 9.26 9.42
C ILE A 66 -4.19 9.18 8.06
N ASN A 67 -3.42 8.13 7.82
CA ASN A 67 -2.82 7.84 6.52
C ASN A 67 -2.53 6.34 6.35
N ARG A 68 -2.23 5.97 5.11
CA ARG A 68 -1.76 4.65 4.72
C ARG A 68 -0.51 4.79 3.87
N ARG A 69 0.47 3.92 4.12
CA ARG A 69 1.75 3.89 3.41
C ARG A 69 1.89 2.57 2.68
N TYR A 70 2.19 2.66 1.38
CA TYR A 70 2.54 1.53 0.53
C TYR A 70 3.98 1.66 0.04
N ILE A 71 4.68 0.54 -0.02
CA ILE A 71 5.97 0.42 -0.71
C ILE A 71 5.79 -0.67 -1.76
N TYR A 72 5.83 -0.27 -3.03
CA TYR A 72 5.79 -1.20 -4.15
C TYR A 72 7.21 -1.44 -4.66
N LYS A 73 7.58 -2.70 -4.84
CA LYS A 73 8.92 -3.07 -5.27
C LYS A 73 8.91 -3.60 -6.68
N ILE A 74 9.86 -3.14 -7.50
CA ILE A 74 10.06 -3.61 -8.87
C ILE A 74 11.50 -4.06 -9.02
N ALA A 75 11.67 -5.32 -9.44
CA ALA A 75 12.95 -5.87 -9.87
C ALA A 75 12.98 -5.81 -11.41
N ASP A 76 13.83 -4.97 -11.96
CA ASP A 76 13.98 -4.82 -13.40
C ASP A 76 15.20 -5.63 -13.95
N LYS A 77 15.51 -5.49 -15.25
CA LYS A 77 16.63 -6.20 -15.88
C LYS A 77 17.97 -5.97 -15.19
N SER A 78 18.16 -4.81 -14.55
CA SER A 78 19.40 -4.45 -13.84
C SER A 78 19.42 -4.91 -12.39
N SER A 79 18.30 -5.45 -11.87
CA SER A 79 18.19 -5.88 -10.49
C SER A 79 18.93 -7.21 -10.24
N PRO A 80 19.45 -7.43 -9.02
CA PRO A 80 20.03 -8.72 -8.65
C PRO A 80 19.04 -9.86 -8.83
N LYS A 81 19.48 -10.96 -9.42
CA LYS A 81 18.69 -12.19 -9.51
C LYS A 81 18.66 -12.88 -8.15
N SER A 82 17.55 -12.79 -7.44
CA SER A 82 17.36 -13.44 -6.14
C SER A 82 15.99 -14.11 -6.05
N PRO A 83 15.92 -15.39 -5.67
CA PRO A 83 14.65 -16.08 -5.45
C PRO A 83 13.76 -15.38 -4.41
N GLN A 84 14.36 -14.68 -3.46
CA GLN A 84 13.63 -13.92 -2.42
C GLN A 84 12.86 -12.73 -3.02
N LEU A 85 13.39 -12.09 -4.06
CA LEU A 85 12.73 -10.96 -4.72
C LEU A 85 11.47 -11.38 -5.47
N VAL A 86 11.39 -12.60 -5.97
CA VAL A 86 10.25 -13.12 -6.75
C VAL A 86 8.94 -13.06 -5.96
N ARG A 87 8.99 -13.21 -4.64
CA ARG A 87 7.79 -13.17 -3.76
C ARG A 87 7.34 -11.75 -3.40
N TYR A 88 8.22 -10.74 -3.49
CA TYR A 88 7.98 -9.41 -2.93
C TYR A 88 8.16 -8.26 -3.91
N ALA A 89 8.56 -8.55 -5.16
CA ALA A 89 8.76 -7.54 -6.18
C ALA A 89 8.09 -7.96 -7.50
N LEU A 90 7.54 -6.98 -8.20
CA LEU A 90 7.14 -7.18 -9.59
C LEU A 90 8.39 -7.32 -10.46
N TYR A 91 8.50 -8.38 -11.24
CA TYR A 91 9.61 -8.51 -12.18
C TYR A 91 9.28 -7.81 -13.50
N HIS A 92 10.22 -6.96 -13.98
CA HIS A 92 10.11 -6.25 -15.25
C HIS A 92 11.31 -6.57 -16.15
N LEU A 93 11.04 -6.89 -17.42
CA LEU A 93 12.04 -7.43 -18.35
C LEU A 93 13.04 -6.38 -18.88
N ARG A 94 12.73 -5.09 -18.74
CA ARG A 94 13.57 -3.98 -19.21
C ARG A 94 14.13 -3.21 -18.03
N THR A 95 15.24 -2.50 -18.26
CA THR A 95 15.74 -1.52 -17.29
C THR A 95 14.82 -0.31 -17.30
N LEU A 96 14.37 0.12 -16.13
CA LEU A 96 13.51 1.27 -15.96
C LEU A 96 14.34 2.50 -15.52
N ASP A 97 13.96 3.67 -16.02
CA ASP A 97 14.52 4.96 -15.60
C ASP A 97 13.76 5.47 -14.35
N GLU A 98 14.30 5.15 -13.17
CA GLU A 98 13.69 5.54 -11.90
C GLU A 98 13.65 7.06 -11.69
N LYS A 99 14.56 7.83 -12.32
CA LYS A 99 14.56 9.29 -12.21
C LYS A 99 13.37 9.89 -12.96
N LYS A 100 13.16 9.44 -14.21
CA LYS A 100 11.98 9.85 -14.99
C LYS A 100 10.68 9.44 -14.30
N MET A 101 10.64 8.22 -13.72
CA MET A 101 9.49 7.77 -12.92
C MET A 101 9.25 8.69 -11.73
N HIS A 102 10.32 9.07 -11.00
CA HIS A 102 10.21 9.97 -9.85
C HIS A 102 9.67 11.36 -10.23
N ASP A 103 10.22 11.95 -11.29
CA ASP A 103 9.81 13.27 -11.76
C ASP A 103 8.36 13.29 -12.25
N ALA A 104 7.95 12.25 -12.96
CA ALA A 104 6.57 12.11 -13.42
C ALA A 104 5.60 11.88 -12.24
N ALA A 105 6.01 11.12 -11.22
CA ALA A 105 5.20 10.84 -10.04
C ALA A 105 4.80 12.11 -9.29
N GLN A 106 5.65 13.16 -9.31
CA GLN A 106 5.36 14.43 -8.61
C GLN A 106 4.09 15.13 -9.14
N ALA A 107 3.69 14.88 -10.38
CA ALA A 107 2.44 15.41 -10.94
C ALA A 107 1.17 14.82 -10.28
N LEU A 108 1.31 13.71 -9.56
CA LEU A 108 0.19 13.05 -8.87
C LEU A 108 0.08 13.45 -7.39
N LYS A 109 1.04 14.21 -6.86
CA LYS A 109 1.05 14.64 -5.46
C LYS A 109 -0.01 15.71 -5.21
N GLY A 110 -0.71 15.59 -4.08
CA GLY A 110 -1.74 16.54 -3.63
C GLY A 110 -3.13 15.94 -3.61
N LEU A 111 -4.13 16.80 -3.45
CA LEU A 111 -5.55 16.45 -3.45
C LEU A 111 -6.08 16.40 -4.88
N HIS A 112 -6.44 15.22 -5.35
CA HIS A 112 -6.93 14.99 -6.70
C HIS A 112 -8.07 13.97 -6.73
N ASP A 113 -8.84 14.01 -7.82
CA ASP A 113 -9.76 12.94 -8.18
C ASP A 113 -9.01 11.85 -8.96
N PHE A 114 -8.74 10.74 -8.30
CA PHE A 114 -8.04 9.59 -8.87
C PHE A 114 -8.95 8.61 -9.61
N ALA A 115 -10.12 9.02 -10.08
CA ALA A 115 -11.05 8.14 -10.80
C ALA A 115 -10.40 7.40 -11.97
N SER A 116 -9.48 8.06 -12.70
CA SER A 116 -8.71 7.44 -13.81
C SER A 116 -7.77 6.32 -13.36
N TYR A 117 -7.32 6.36 -12.11
CA TYR A 117 -6.41 5.39 -11.51
C TYR A 117 -7.11 4.36 -10.62
N CYS A 118 -8.45 4.37 -10.55
CA CYS A 118 -9.21 3.50 -9.66
C CYS A 118 -10.10 2.54 -10.44
N LYS A 119 -10.41 1.38 -9.85
CA LYS A 119 -11.53 0.58 -10.30
C LYS A 119 -12.83 1.21 -9.76
N PRO A 120 -13.82 1.51 -10.61
CA PRO A 120 -15.09 2.05 -10.14
C PRO A 120 -15.73 1.17 -9.07
N ARG A 121 -16.35 1.80 -8.07
CA ARG A 121 -17.21 1.16 -7.07
C ARG A 121 -18.52 1.94 -6.97
N ALA A 122 -19.59 1.24 -6.67
CA ALA A 122 -20.92 1.84 -6.51
C ALA A 122 -20.96 2.91 -5.40
N PHE A 123 -20.12 2.71 -4.36
CA PHE A 123 -20.02 3.64 -3.23
C PHE A 123 -18.55 3.88 -2.90
N GLY A 124 -18.18 5.14 -2.70
CA GLY A 124 -16.86 5.57 -2.28
C GLY A 124 -16.30 6.72 -3.10
N SER A 125 -15.70 7.70 -2.44
CA SER A 125 -15.03 8.81 -3.10
C SER A 125 -13.74 8.33 -3.79
N THR A 126 -13.44 8.90 -4.96
CA THR A 126 -12.17 8.75 -5.68
C THR A 126 -11.22 9.93 -5.41
N ILE A 127 -11.70 10.97 -4.70
CA ILE A 127 -10.91 12.10 -4.27
C ILE A 127 -10.01 11.63 -3.11
N ARG A 128 -8.69 11.81 -3.27
CA ARG A 128 -7.66 11.40 -2.28
C ARG A 128 -6.56 12.43 -2.22
N GLU A 129 -5.98 12.56 -1.04
CA GLU A 129 -4.78 13.36 -0.84
C GLU A 129 -3.55 12.45 -0.89
N LEU A 130 -2.82 12.47 -2.00
CA LEU A 130 -1.54 11.79 -2.10
C LEU A 130 -0.45 12.68 -1.48
N GLN A 131 -0.17 12.46 -0.20
CA GLN A 131 0.72 13.29 0.63
C GLN A 131 2.18 13.12 0.21
N LYS A 132 2.56 11.90 -0.15
CA LYS A 132 3.93 11.58 -0.58
C LYS A 132 3.91 10.54 -1.70
N ILE A 133 4.75 10.77 -2.69
CA ILE A 133 5.13 9.76 -3.67
C ILE A 133 6.61 9.91 -4.00
N SER A 134 7.36 8.81 -3.96
CA SER A 134 8.77 8.81 -4.33
C SER A 134 9.14 7.51 -5.02
N VAL A 135 10.06 7.60 -5.95
CA VAL A 135 10.66 6.45 -6.66
C VAL A 135 12.15 6.49 -6.42
N THR A 136 12.71 5.43 -5.88
CA THR A 136 14.15 5.32 -5.58
C THR A 136 14.66 3.92 -5.89
N ARG A 137 15.92 3.81 -6.30
CA ARG A 137 16.57 2.50 -6.46
C ARG A 137 17.43 2.22 -5.24
N LYS A 138 17.14 1.11 -4.55
CA LYS A 138 17.89 0.65 -3.38
C LYS A 138 18.36 -0.78 -3.60
N ASN A 139 19.66 -1.02 -3.46
CA ASN A 139 20.27 -2.34 -3.69
C ASN A 139 19.83 -2.98 -5.02
N GLY A 140 19.73 -2.16 -6.08
CA GLY A 140 19.33 -2.59 -7.41
C GLY A 140 17.81 -2.79 -7.60
N VAL A 141 16.98 -2.63 -6.58
CA VAL A 141 15.51 -2.76 -6.66
C VAL A 141 14.87 -1.38 -6.63
N ILE A 142 13.90 -1.14 -7.50
CA ILE A 142 13.12 0.10 -7.48
C ILE A 142 12.05 -0.01 -6.41
N GLU A 143 12.02 0.96 -5.50
CA GLU A 143 10.98 1.12 -4.49
C GLU A 143 10.15 2.36 -4.81
N ILE A 144 8.83 2.17 -4.93
CA ILE A 144 7.85 3.25 -5.08
C ILE A 144 7.12 3.36 -3.75
N GLU A 145 7.34 4.44 -3.03
CA GLU A 145 6.66 4.74 -1.78
C GLU A 145 5.51 5.70 -2.04
N LEU A 146 4.33 5.36 -1.54
CA LEU A 146 3.12 6.19 -1.59
C LEU A 146 2.55 6.34 -0.19
N VAL A 147 2.20 7.58 0.19
CA VAL A 147 1.48 7.89 1.42
C VAL A 147 0.27 8.73 1.07
N ALA A 148 -0.92 8.34 1.50
CA ALA A 148 -2.17 9.06 1.26
C ALA A 148 -3.11 8.93 2.48
N ASP A 149 -4.09 9.82 2.59
CA ASP A 149 -5.21 9.71 3.54
C ASP A 149 -5.90 8.36 3.43
N ALA A 150 -6.19 7.93 2.22
CA ALA A 150 -6.67 6.61 1.87
C ALA A 150 -6.32 6.27 0.42
N PHE A 151 -6.47 5.01 0.03
CA PHE A 151 -6.33 4.58 -1.36
C PHE A 151 -7.65 3.99 -1.86
N ALA A 152 -8.08 4.43 -3.05
CA ALA A 152 -9.19 3.82 -3.74
C ALA A 152 -8.79 2.45 -4.33
N HIS A 153 -9.80 1.65 -4.69
CA HIS A 153 -9.56 0.28 -5.18
C HIS A 153 -8.65 0.26 -6.42
N ASN A 154 -7.58 -0.50 -6.37
CA ASN A 154 -6.52 -0.62 -7.39
C ASN A 154 -5.69 0.65 -7.64
N MET A 155 -5.88 1.74 -6.90
CA MET A 155 -5.21 3.02 -7.13
C MET A 155 -3.69 2.89 -7.18
N VAL A 156 -3.08 2.27 -6.17
CA VAL A 156 -1.62 2.06 -6.11
C VAL A 156 -1.11 1.31 -7.32
N ARG A 157 -1.75 0.19 -7.69
CA ARG A 157 -1.35 -0.63 -8.84
C ARG A 157 -1.46 0.10 -10.17
N SER A 158 -2.51 0.91 -10.33
CA SER A 158 -2.70 1.72 -11.54
C SER A 158 -1.65 2.82 -11.66
N ILE A 159 -1.33 3.51 -10.56
CA ILE A 159 -0.24 4.51 -10.50
C ILE A 159 1.10 3.85 -10.86
N VAL A 160 1.41 2.71 -10.23
CA VAL A 160 2.65 1.97 -10.51
C VAL A 160 2.73 1.55 -11.98
N GLY A 161 1.65 1.03 -12.55
CA GLY A 161 1.60 0.67 -13.97
C GLY A 161 1.85 1.86 -14.90
N ALA A 162 1.31 3.04 -14.58
CA ALA A 162 1.58 4.27 -15.33
C ALA A 162 3.05 4.71 -15.21
N LEU A 163 3.61 4.64 -14.00
CA LEU A 163 5.03 4.96 -13.78
C LEU A 163 5.98 4.00 -14.49
N ILE A 164 5.65 2.71 -14.58
CA ILE A 164 6.42 1.74 -15.37
C ILE A 164 6.44 2.14 -16.86
N LYS A 165 5.31 2.59 -17.43
CA LYS A 165 5.28 3.09 -18.82
C LYS A 165 6.21 4.30 -19.00
N VAL A 166 6.32 5.18 -18.01
CA VAL A 166 7.28 6.32 -18.04
C VAL A 166 8.72 5.80 -17.96
N GLY A 167 9.02 4.90 -17.05
CA GLY A 167 10.36 4.30 -16.91
C GLY A 167 10.81 3.53 -18.15
N ASP A 168 9.87 2.94 -18.89
CA ASP A 168 10.07 2.26 -20.20
C ASP A 168 10.20 3.25 -21.37
N GLY A 169 9.97 4.56 -21.16
CA GLY A 169 9.94 5.56 -22.22
C GLY A 169 8.69 5.51 -23.10
N LYS A 170 7.61 4.84 -22.69
CA LYS A 170 6.35 4.72 -23.44
C LYS A 170 5.31 5.75 -23.06
N ALA A 171 5.56 6.55 -22.02
CA ALA A 171 4.72 7.62 -21.56
C ALA A 171 5.60 8.74 -20.99
N SER A 172 5.04 9.95 -20.94
CA SER A 172 5.68 11.14 -20.37
C SER A 172 5.01 11.57 -19.05
N LYS A 173 5.58 12.54 -18.38
CA LYS A 173 4.99 13.21 -17.20
C LYS A 173 3.64 13.85 -17.56
N GLU A 174 3.58 14.47 -18.74
CA GLU A 174 2.39 15.16 -19.26
C GLU A 174 1.25 14.16 -19.52
N ASP A 175 1.59 12.93 -19.94
CA ASP A 175 0.61 11.85 -20.11
C ASP A 175 -0.04 11.47 -18.78
N LEU A 176 0.74 11.37 -17.69
CA LEU A 176 0.22 11.09 -16.36
C LEU A 176 -0.72 12.21 -15.87
N ALA A 177 -0.32 13.46 -16.04
CA ALA A 177 -1.14 14.61 -15.68
C ALA A 177 -2.45 14.66 -16.50
N ARG A 178 -2.36 14.38 -17.82
CA ARG A 178 -3.53 14.30 -18.69
C ARG A 178 -4.49 13.20 -18.26
N VAL A 179 -3.99 11.99 -17.95
CA VAL A 179 -4.80 10.88 -17.46
C VAL A 179 -5.48 11.25 -16.14
N LEU A 180 -4.78 11.94 -15.23
CA LEU A 180 -5.38 12.41 -13.97
C LEU A 180 -6.53 13.40 -14.24
N ALA A 181 -6.34 14.34 -15.15
CA ALA A 181 -7.34 15.34 -15.51
C ALA A 181 -8.59 14.75 -16.18
N MET A 182 -8.48 13.61 -16.84
CA MET A 182 -9.63 12.93 -17.49
C MET A 182 -10.70 12.47 -16.53
N ARG A 183 -10.39 12.23 -15.26
CA ARG A 183 -11.31 11.76 -14.21
C ARG A 183 -12.19 10.56 -14.62
N LYS A 184 -11.71 9.80 -15.59
CA LYS A 184 -12.42 8.63 -16.16
C LYS A 184 -11.39 7.55 -16.46
N ARG A 185 -11.66 6.34 -16.01
CA ARG A 185 -10.80 5.18 -16.34
C ARG A 185 -11.01 4.83 -17.82
N THR A 186 -9.96 4.97 -18.61
CA THR A 186 -9.88 4.39 -19.94
C THR A 186 -9.43 2.94 -19.83
N SER A 187 -10.12 2.02 -20.49
CA SER A 187 -9.61 0.66 -20.69
C SER A 187 -8.34 0.75 -21.55
N THR A 188 -7.22 0.45 -20.95
CA THR A 188 -5.95 0.20 -21.67
C THR A 188 -5.82 -1.27 -21.94
#